data_9e3e6e066be7d6d779e161d18b344382
#
_entry.id   9e3e6e066be7d6d779e161d18b344382
#
_cell.length_a   1.000
_cell.length_b   1.000
_cell.length_c   1.000
_cell.angle_alpha   90.00
_cell.angle_beta   90.00
_cell.angle_gamma   90.00
#
_symmetry.space_group_name_H-M   'P 1'
#
loop_
_entity.id
_entity.type
_entity.pdbx_description
1 polymer ?
#
loop_
_entity_poly.entity_id
_entity_poly.type
_entity_poly.pdbx_seq_one_letter_code
_entity_poly.pdbx_strand_id
1 'polypeptide(L)' 'MTYYDNLIRHVHAAMKKHPRSPVVMTTDTFEVVATGRNVRKMATTIRKYGDQGRTTAVFQKPNSDQTFIY' A
#
# COMPACT_ATOMS: atom_id res chain seq x y z
N MET A 1 -17.23 6.56 11.34
CA MET A 1 -16.39 6.56 10.14
C MET A 1 -16.50 5.23 9.42
N THR A 2 -16.46 5.27 8.10
CA THR A 2 -16.51 4.07 7.30
C THR A 2 -15.12 3.42 7.21
N TYR A 3 -15.10 2.17 6.75
CA TYR A 3 -13.86 1.45 6.47
C TYR A 3 -12.96 2.24 5.50
N TYR A 4 -13.57 2.82 4.45
CA TYR A 4 -12.82 3.56 3.45
C TYR A 4 -12.18 4.83 4.02
N ASP A 5 -12.84 5.51 4.93
CA ASP A 5 -12.27 6.70 5.58
C ASP A 5 -11.03 6.34 6.38
N ASN A 6 -11.08 5.23 7.10
CA ASN A 6 -9.94 4.74 7.87
C ASN A 6 -8.80 4.30 6.94
N LEU A 7 -9.13 3.58 5.87
CA LEU A 7 -8.14 3.13 4.90
C LEU A 7 -7.42 4.32 4.27
N ILE A 8 -8.16 5.32 3.79
CA ILE A 8 -7.58 6.50 3.16
C ILE A 8 -6.67 7.24 4.12
N ARG A 9 -7.08 7.38 5.37
CA ARG A 9 -6.28 8.06 6.39
C ARG A 9 -4.95 7.34 6.61
N HIS A 10 -4.97 6.03 6.72
CA HIS A 10 -3.75 5.24 6.92
C HIS A 10 -2.86 5.26 5.68
N VAL A 11 -3.45 5.22 4.48
CA VAL A 11 -2.72 5.32 3.22
C VAL A 11 -2.01 6.67 3.13
N HIS A 12 -2.70 7.76 3.43
CA HIS A 12 -2.10 9.09 3.40
C HIS A 12 -0.94 9.22 4.38
N ALA A 13 -1.09 8.68 5.60
CA ALA A 13 -0.04 8.70 6.60
C ALA A 13 1.18 7.91 6.12
N ALA A 14 0.97 6.75 5.53
CA ALA A 14 2.05 5.92 5.01
C ALA A 14 2.75 6.59 3.83
N MET A 15 2.00 7.17 2.92
CA MET A 15 2.56 7.87 1.77
C MET A 15 3.35 9.11 2.17
N LYS A 16 2.94 9.77 3.23
CA LYS A 16 3.65 10.93 3.76
C LYS A 16 5.02 10.54 4.31
N LYS A 17 5.12 9.33 4.89
CA LYS A 17 6.39 8.80 5.39
C LYS A 17 7.27 8.29 4.26
N HIS A 18 6.67 7.83 3.16
CA HIS A 18 7.38 7.22 2.03
C HIS A 18 6.95 7.88 0.71
N PRO A 19 7.25 9.19 0.52
CA PRO A 19 6.67 9.95 -0.60
C PRO A 19 7.13 9.51 -1.98
N ARG A 20 8.24 8.78 -2.09
CA ARG A 20 8.81 8.36 -3.37
C ARG A 20 8.75 6.86 -3.59
N SER A 21 8.17 6.13 -2.68
CA SER A 21 8.15 4.67 -2.74
C SER A 21 6.73 4.15 -2.69
N PRO A 22 6.43 3.07 -3.42
CA PRO A 22 5.15 2.40 -3.22
C PRO A 22 5.09 1.78 -1.83
N VAL A 23 3.89 1.65 -1.31
CA VAL A 23 3.63 1.12 0.02
C VAL A 23 2.69 -0.07 -0.11
N VAL A 24 3.07 -1.20 0.49
CA VAL A 24 2.18 -2.36 0.61
C VAL A 24 1.61 -2.37 2.01
N MET A 25 0.30 -2.39 2.10
CA MET A 25 -0.42 -2.29 3.37
C MET A 25 -1.46 -3.39 3.46
N THR A 26 -1.62 -3.97 4.65
CA THR A 26 -2.70 -4.92 4.89
C THR A 26 -4.04 -4.17 4.96
N THR A 27 -5.08 -4.77 4.38
CA THR A 27 -6.39 -4.12 4.33
C THR A 27 -7.24 -4.39 5.55
N ASP A 28 -6.79 -5.28 6.44
CA ASP A 28 -7.50 -5.62 7.67
C ASP A 28 -7.03 -4.77 8.86
N THR A 29 -5.74 -4.60 9.03
CA THR A 29 -5.17 -3.86 10.16
C THR A 29 -4.50 -2.54 9.77
N PHE A 30 -4.47 -2.22 8.47
CA PHE A 30 -3.85 -1.00 7.93
C PHE A 30 -2.37 -0.90 8.29
N GLU A 31 -1.68 -2.04 8.29
CA GLU A 31 -0.28 -2.11 8.67
C GLU A 31 0.60 -2.08 7.42
N VAL A 32 1.61 -1.21 7.43
CA VAL A 32 2.59 -1.15 6.34
C VAL A 32 3.54 -2.34 6.48
N VAL A 33 3.54 -3.22 5.50
CA VAL A 33 4.32 -4.46 5.55
C VAL A 33 5.50 -4.46 4.58
N ALA A 34 5.51 -3.55 3.60
CA ALA A 34 6.64 -3.40 2.69
C ALA A 34 6.61 -2.01 2.07
N THR A 35 7.80 -1.50 1.75
CA THR A 35 7.95 -0.25 1.03
C THR A 35 9.13 -0.39 0.08
N GLY A 36 9.21 0.48 -0.94
CA GLY A 36 10.34 0.51 -1.84
C GLY A 36 9.97 0.13 -3.26
N ARG A 37 10.95 0.24 -4.15
CA ARG A 37 10.74 0.01 -5.58
C ARG A 37 11.06 -1.42 -6.01
N ASN A 38 11.42 -2.28 -5.09
CA ASN A 38 11.77 -3.65 -5.44
C ASN A 38 10.51 -4.49 -5.60
N VAL A 39 10.10 -4.70 -6.85
CA VAL A 39 8.88 -5.43 -7.21
C VAL A 39 8.93 -6.87 -6.68
N ARG A 40 10.10 -7.50 -6.71
CA ARG A 40 10.24 -8.89 -6.23
C ARG A 40 9.96 -9.00 -4.73
N LYS A 41 10.49 -8.07 -3.95
CA LYS A 41 10.25 -8.05 -2.50
C LYS A 41 8.78 -7.79 -2.20
N MET A 42 8.18 -6.88 -2.94
CA MET A 42 6.75 -6.58 -2.79
C MET A 42 5.90 -7.80 -3.11
N ALA A 43 6.19 -8.47 -4.23
CA ALA A 43 5.47 -9.67 -4.64
C ALA A 43 5.63 -10.79 -3.61
N THR A 44 6.83 -10.98 -3.08
CA THR A 44 7.08 -11.98 -2.04
C THR A 44 6.27 -11.68 -0.77
N THR A 45 6.24 -10.41 -0.36
CA THR A 45 5.48 -9.99 0.81
C THR A 45 3.98 -10.22 0.60
N ILE A 46 3.45 -9.83 -0.56
CA ILE A 46 2.03 -10.02 -0.88
C ILE A 46 1.67 -11.51 -0.85
N ARG A 47 2.52 -12.35 -1.43
CA ARG A 47 2.30 -13.80 -1.43
C ARG A 47 2.31 -14.37 -0.02
N LYS A 48 3.26 -13.92 0.82
CA LYS A 48 3.37 -14.37 2.19
C LYS A 48 2.09 -14.10 2.98
N TYR A 49 1.55 -12.89 2.87
CA TYR A 49 0.32 -12.53 3.56
C TYR A 49 -0.90 -13.22 2.94
N GLY A 50 -0.90 -13.39 1.62
CA GLY A 50 -1.95 -14.15 0.94
C GLY A 50 -2.03 -15.59 1.42
N ASP A 51 -0.87 -16.23 1.62
CA ASP A 51 -0.79 -17.60 2.14
C ASP A 51 -1.33 -17.70 3.57
N GLN A 52 -1.30 -16.60 4.31
CA GLN A 52 -1.88 -16.50 5.65
C GLN A 52 -3.37 -16.15 5.63
N GLY A 53 -3.96 -16.05 4.45
CA GLY A 53 -5.36 -15.64 4.31
C GLY A 53 -5.61 -14.17 4.51
N ARG A 54 -4.57 -13.34 4.46
CA ARG A 54 -4.68 -11.90 4.64
C ARG A 54 -4.62 -11.17 3.30
N THR A 55 -5.32 -10.07 3.22
CA THR A 55 -5.38 -9.25 1.99
C THR A 55 -4.47 -8.04 2.14
N THR A 56 -3.71 -7.76 1.08
CA THR A 56 -2.85 -6.59 1.01
C THR A 56 -3.19 -5.76 -0.22
N ALA A 57 -2.82 -4.49 -0.19
CA ALA A 57 -2.98 -3.60 -1.33
C ALA A 57 -1.72 -2.76 -1.50
N VAL A 58 -1.43 -2.41 -2.73
CA VAL A 58 -0.27 -1.58 -3.08
C VAL A 58 -0.76 -0.18 -3.39
N PHE A 59 -0.18 0.79 -2.74
CA PHE A 59 -0.50 2.20 -2.96
C PHE A 59 0.75 2.94 -3.39
N GLN A 60 0.59 3.78 -4.39
CA GLN A 60 1.68 4.59 -4.90
C GLN A 60 1.17 6.00 -5.20
N LYS A 61 1.91 7.00 -4.75
CA LYS A 61 1.56 8.37 -5.07
C LYS A 61 1.86 8.62 -6.55
N PRO A 62 0.89 9.08 -7.34
CA PRO A 62 1.12 9.37 -8.75
C PRO A 62 2.09 10.55 -8.90
N ASN A 63 2.94 10.47 -9.94
CA ASN A 63 3.76 11.61 -10.30
C ASN A 63 2.87 12.76 -10.75
N SER A 64 3.32 13.99 -10.47
CA SER A 64 2.57 15.20 -10.86
C SER A 64 2.35 15.30 -12.37
N ASP A 65 3.21 14.66 -13.16
CA ASP A 65 3.15 14.70 -14.62
C ASP A 65 2.30 13.59 -15.22
N GLN A 66 1.77 12.70 -14.41
CA GLN A 66 1.00 11.55 -14.88
C GLN A 66 -0.33 11.47 -14.17
N THR A 67 -1.38 11.37 -14.96
CA THR A 67 -2.71 11.13 -14.43
C THR A 67 -3.10 9.70 -14.78
N PHE A 68 -3.38 8.91 -13.76
CA PHE A 68 -3.85 7.54 -13.95
C PHE A 68 -5.36 7.51 -13.74
N ILE A 69 -6.06 7.01 -14.73
CA ILE A 69 -7.49 6.80 -14.65
C ILE A 69 -7.74 5.30 -14.71
N TYR A 70 -8.28 4.78 -13.66
CA TYR A 70 -8.59 3.36 -13.56
C TYR A 70 -10.08 3.15 -13.44
#